data_46fafce77ac38601f4efcb6967c52e05
#
_entry.id   46fafce77ac38601f4efcb6967c52e05
#
_cell.length_a   1.000
_cell.length_b   1.000
_cell.length_c   1.000
_cell.angle_alpha   90.00
_cell.angle_beta   90.00
_cell.angle_gamma   90.00
#
_symmetry.space_group_name_H-M   'P 1'
#
loop_
_entity.id
_entity.type
_entity.pdbx_description
1 polymer ?
#
loop_
_entity_poly.entity_id
_entity_poly.type
_entity_poly.pdbx_seq_one_letter_code
_entity_poly.pdbx_strand_id
1 'polypeptide(L)'
;MDRYFLVLILFVGLNNLTADDHLPVSYGMEGYQCNFESGKNMDDVSDFISEDLNPYADKSWKAAYSGFVLTPFLRSAGETNFDFGWVGFTNSHKDMGIVQDSWFSEEAASTFAKWDSISDCGSQGYYMAVEARAPTIPFEEGETTFWEIRSCSFIEVKSVEDLKASDKAWNDYNDKRGFTGGVWRWWPGPGTSNSLEIDFLLNITYNTWEEYGESLDDEFWNSASRPESILSCDTPRVYTAMNARNRPFN
;
A
#
# COMPACT_ATOMS: atom_id res chain seq x y z
N MET A 1 -43.12 58.04 18.53
CA MET A 1 -42.02 57.34 19.17
C MET A 1 -41.84 56.02 18.45
N ASP A 2 -41.11 56.03 17.35
CA ASP A 2 -40.92 54.86 16.48
C ASP A 2 -39.63 54.19 16.87
N ARG A 3 -39.75 52.93 17.31
CA ARG A 3 -38.57 52.09 17.61
C ARG A 3 -38.22 51.30 16.34
N TYR A 4 -37.16 51.70 15.66
CA TYR A 4 -36.55 50.88 14.61
C TYR A 4 -35.78 49.73 15.25
N PHE A 5 -36.23 48.51 14.98
CA PHE A 5 -35.51 47.28 15.31
C PHE A 5 -34.49 47.03 14.22
N LEU A 6 -33.21 47.23 14.54
CA LEU A 6 -32.11 46.92 13.66
C LEU A 6 -31.87 45.41 13.74
N VAL A 7 -32.28 44.66 12.74
CA VAL A 7 -31.95 43.23 12.59
C VAL A 7 -30.53 43.13 12.00
N LEU A 8 -29.58 42.80 12.88
CA LEU A 8 -28.23 42.50 12.50
C LEU A 8 -28.19 41.08 11.94
N ILE A 9 -28.20 40.94 10.60
CA ILE A 9 -27.99 39.64 9.93
C ILE A 9 -26.49 39.33 9.99
N LEU A 10 -26.12 38.46 10.94
CA LEU A 10 -24.80 37.84 10.94
C LEU A 10 -24.71 36.90 9.72
N PHE A 11 -24.06 37.33 8.66
CA PHE A 11 -23.55 36.42 7.64
C PHE A 11 -22.43 35.58 8.27
N VAL A 12 -22.79 34.42 8.78
CA VAL A 12 -21.84 33.36 9.02
C VAL A 12 -21.41 32.88 7.62
N GLY A 13 -20.29 33.38 7.15
CA GLY A 13 -19.63 32.85 5.97
C GLY A 13 -19.32 31.38 6.25
N LEU A 14 -20.13 30.47 5.69
CA LEU A 14 -19.73 29.09 5.48
C LEU A 14 -18.52 29.12 4.56
N ASN A 15 -17.32 29.23 5.15
CA ASN A 15 -16.13 28.81 4.47
C ASN A 15 -16.37 27.33 4.14
N ASN A 16 -16.72 27.05 2.88
CA ASN A 16 -16.55 25.74 2.33
C ASN A 16 -15.07 25.43 2.53
N LEU A 17 -14.76 24.62 3.53
CA LEU A 17 -13.51 23.91 3.59
C LEU A 17 -13.55 23.00 2.36
N THR A 18 -13.10 23.52 1.23
CA THR A 18 -12.70 22.70 0.12
C THR A 18 -11.64 21.76 0.68
N ALA A 19 -11.90 20.47 0.63
CA ALA A 19 -10.87 19.48 0.91
C ALA A 19 -9.62 19.94 0.16
N ASP A 20 -8.49 19.95 0.84
CA ASP A 20 -7.24 20.37 0.20
C ASP A 20 -6.94 19.34 -0.89
N ASP A 21 -7.23 19.71 -2.15
CA ASP A 21 -7.00 18.87 -3.34
C ASP A 21 -5.53 18.45 -3.49
N HIS A 22 -4.68 18.87 -2.57
CA HIS A 22 -3.24 18.59 -2.55
C HIS A 22 -2.80 17.58 -1.49
N LEU A 23 -3.72 17.06 -0.67
CA LEU A 23 -3.37 15.94 0.21
C LEU A 23 -3.32 14.66 -0.63
N PRO A 24 -2.21 13.91 -0.54
CA PRO A 24 -2.13 12.63 -1.23
C PRO A 24 -3.22 11.69 -0.69
N VAL A 25 -3.77 10.85 -1.57
CA VAL A 25 -4.76 9.85 -1.17
C VAL A 25 -4.10 8.87 -0.20
N SER A 26 -4.77 8.59 0.91
CA SER A 26 -4.30 7.66 1.93
C SER A 26 -5.28 6.50 2.12
N TYR A 27 -4.74 5.32 2.38
CA TYR A 27 -5.47 4.07 2.56
C TYR A 27 -5.13 3.44 3.90
N GLY A 28 -6.08 2.75 4.51
CA GLY A 28 -5.79 1.78 5.56
C GLY A 28 -5.12 0.56 4.95
N MET A 29 -3.98 0.15 5.50
CA MET A 29 -3.23 -1.00 5.01
C MET A 29 -2.92 -1.95 6.15
N GLU A 30 -2.98 -3.25 5.85
CA GLU A 30 -2.44 -4.31 6.69
C GLU A 30 -1.34 -5.06 5.95
N GLY A 31 -0.40 -5.62 6.69
CA GLY A 31 0.66 -6.47 6.16
C GLY A 31 0.96 -7.64 7.07
N TYR A 32 1.11 -8.80 6.47
CA TYR A 32 1.45 -10.05 7.15
C TYR A 32 2.71 -10.65 6.53
N GLN A 33 3.54 -11.28 7.34
CA GLN A 33 4.64 -12.13 6.90
C GLN A 33 4.29 -13.57 7.29
N CYS A 34 4.21 -14.45 6.29
CA CYS A 34 3.70 -15.79 6.44
C CYS A 34 4.69 -16.84 5.96
N ASN A 35 4.72 -17.99 6.64
CA ASN A 35 5.41 -19.18 6.17
C ASN A 35 4.36 -20.24 5.78
N PHE A 36 4.72 -21.12 4.86
CA PHE A 36 3.86 -22.25 4.54
C PHE A 36 3.84 -23.26 5.67
N GLU A 37 2.68 -23.81 5.94
CA GLU A 37 2.56 -25.03 6.72
C GLU A 37 3.23 -26.22 6.01
N SER A 38 3.57 -27.26 6.78
CA SER A 38 4.31 -28.43 6.26
C SER A 38 3.60 -29.06 5.06
N GLY A 39 4.31 -29.12 3.92
CA GLY A 39 3.82 -29.68 2.66
C GLY A 39 2.91 -28.76 1.86
N LYS A 40 2.78 -27.50 2.27
CA LYS A 40 2.04 -26.45 1.58
C LYS A 40 2.96 -25.59 0.70
N ASN A 41 2.35 -24.89 -0.27
CA ASN A 41 3.08 -24.03 -1.22
C ASN A 41 2.14 -22.94 -1.76
N MET A 42 2.63 -22.15 -2.73
CA MET A 42 1.87 -21.04 -3.31
C MET A 42 0.61 -21.49 -4.08
N ASP A 43 0.59 -22.71 -4.63
CA ASP A 43 -0.63 -23.23 -5.30
C ASP A 43 -1.77 -23.40 -4.29
N ASP A 44 -1.47 -23.90 -3.06
CA ASP A 44 -2.46 -23.99 -1.98
C ASP A 44 -3.02 -22.62 -1.58
N VAL A 45 -2.16 -21.57 -1.57
CA VAL A 45 -2.58 -20.18 -1.30
C VAL A 45 -3.48 -19.66 -2.43
N SER A 46 -3.12 -19.92 -3.67
CA SER A 46 -3.91 -19.50 -4.85
C SER A 46 -5.27 -20.18 -4.90
N ASP A 47 -5.32 -21.47 -4.61
CA ASP A 47 -6.56 -22.24 -4.52
C ASP A 47 -7.46 -21.71 -3.38
N PHE A 48 -6.88 -21.45 -2.21
CA PHE A 48 -7.61 -20.85 -1.09
C PHE A 48 -8.20 -19.47 -1.45
N ILE A 49 -7.43 -18.61 -2.13
CA ILE A 49 -7.92 -17.29 -2.54
C ILE A 49 -9.12 -17.42 -3.47
N SER A 50 -9.04 -18.29 -4.47
CA SER A 50 -10.07 -18.43 -5.50
C SER A 50 -11.31 -19.20 -5.02
N GLU A 51 -11.11 -20.25 -4.23
CA GLU A 51 -12.18 -21.18 -3.84
C GLU A 51 -12.85 -20.82 -2.51
N ASP A 52 -12.14 -20.18 -1.57
CA ASP A 52 -12.64 -19.91 -0.23
C ASP A 52 -12.70 -18.41 0.12
N LEU A 53 -11.56 -17.70 -0.01
CA LEU A 53 -11.48 -16.31 0.45
C LEU A 53 -12.37 -15.39 -0.38
N ASN A 54 -12.22 -15.37 -1.71
CA ASN A 54 -12.98 -14.45 -2.56
C ASN A 54 -14.48 -14.71 -2.52
N PRO A 55 -14.99 -15.97 -2.57
CA PRO A 55 -16.41 -16.26 -2.37
C PRO A 55 -16.94 -15.85 -0.98
N TYR A 56 -16.16 -16.06 0.08
CA TYR A 56 -16.51 -15.58 1.42
C TYR A 56 -16.56 -14.05 1.47
N ALA A 57 -15.52 -13.40 1.00
CA ALA A 57 -15.39 -11.95 1.04
C ALA A 57 -16.46 -11.22 0.22
N ASP A 58 -16.83 -11.75 -0.95
CA ASP A 58 -17.90 -11.17 -1.79
C ASP A 58 -19.27 -11.23 -1.09
N LYS A 59 -19.49 -12.24 -0.28
CA LYS A 59 -20.72 -12.41 0.50
C LYS A 59 -20.73 -11.55 1.77
N SER A 60 -19.60 -11.48 2.48
CA SER A 60 -19.57 -11.09 3.90
C SER A 60 -18.94 -9.72 4.12
N TRP A 61 -17.93 -9.30 3.32
CA TRP A 61 -17.25 -8.02 3.53
C TRP A 61 -18.13 -6.86 3.06
N LYS A 62 -18.23 -5.83 3.92
CA LYS A 62 -19.05 -4.62 3.69
C LYS A 62 -18.23 -3.40 3.29
N ALA A 63 -16.91 -3.55 3.19
CA ALA A 63 -15.99 -2.52 2.73
C ALA A 63 -15.23 -3.02 1.48
N ALA A 64 -14.84 -2.09 0.61
CA ALA A 64 -13.94 -2.37 -0.50
C ALA A 64 -12.57 -2.79 0.06
N TYR A 65 -11.97 -3.79 -0.57
CA TYR A 65 -10.69 -4.34 -0.16
C TYR A 65 -9.92 -4.85 -1.37
N SER A 66 -8.67 -4.43 -1.49
CA SER A 66 -7.73 -4.97 -2.48
C SER A 66 -6.60 -5.68 -1.75
N GLY A 67 -6.31 -6.91 -2.14
CA GLY A 67 -5.30 -7.77 -1.51
C GLY A 67 -4.28 -8.27 -2.50
N PHE A 68 -3.02 -8.34 -2.06
CA PHE A 68 -1.90 -8.84 -2.86
C PHE A 68 -1.10 -9.86 -2.07
N VAL A 69 -0.64 -10.90 -2.77
CA VAL A 69 0.34 -11.85 -2.25
C VAL A 69 1.71 -11.50 -2.79
N LEU A 70 2.65 -11.21 -1.91
CA LEU A 70 4.02 -10.84 -2.23
C LEU A 70 4.95 -12.04 -2.06
N THR A 71 5.52 -12.55 -3.14
CA THR A 71 6.54 -13.61 -3.07
C THR A 71 7.93 -12.99 -3.25
N PRO A 72 8.86 -13.17 -2.28
CA PRO A 72 10.20 -12.62 -2.37
C PRO A 72 10.95 -13.17 -3.60
N PHE A 73 11.52 -12.28 -4.42
CA PHE A 73 12.24 -12.62 -5.65
C PHE A 73 13.71 -12.19 -5.61
N LEU A 74 14.01 -10.88 -5.53
CA LEU A 74 15.36 -10.37 -5.34
C LEU A 74 15.53 -9.93 -3.89
N ARG A 75 16.35 -10.67 -3.16
CA ARG A 75 16.60 -10.45 -1.72
C ARG A 75 18.00 -10.91 -1.32
N SER A 76 18.55 -10.32 -0.29
CA SER A 76 19.75 -10.84 0.36
C SER A 76 19.43 -12.06 1.22
N ALA A 77 20.31 -13.04 1.23
CA ALA A 77 20.15 -14.21 2.10
C ALA A 77 20.10 -13.77 3.58
N GLY A 78 19.05 -14.17 4.28
CA GLY A 78 18.85 -13.87 5.71
C GLY A 78 18.07 -12.59 6.01
N GLU A 79 17.76 -11.74 5.03
CA GLU A 79 16.93 -10.54 5.23
C GLU A 79 15.43 -10.81 5.18
N THR A 80 15.02 -11.92 4.58
CA THR A 80 13.61 -12.30 4.47
C THR A 80 13.44 -13.68 5.10
N ASN A 81 12.72 -13.74 6.19
CA ASN A 81 12.48 -14.97 6.98
C ASN A 81 11.05 -15.48 6.82
N PHE A 82 10.41 -15.19 5.69
CA PHE A 82 9.06 -15.62 5.38
C PHE A 82 8.99 -16.12 3.93
N ASP A 83 8.02 -16.98 3.65
CA ASP A 83 7.81 -17.55 2.32
C ASP A 83 7.02 -16.60 1.43
N PHE A 84 6.01 -15.93 2.01
CA PHE A 84 5.23 -14.92 1.29
C PHE A 84 4.70 -13.84 2.25
N GLY A 85 4.37 -12.67 1.70
CA GLY A 85 3.66 -11.62 2.40
C GLY A 85 2.21 -11.51 1.90
N TRP A 86 1.29 -11.16 2.79
CA TRP A 86 -0.02 -10.67 2.42
C TRP A 86 -0.06 -9.17 2.71
N VAL A 87 -0.55 -8.37 1.76
CA VAL A 87 -0.84 -6.96 1.99
C VAL A 87 -2.25 -6.65 1.52
N GLY A 88 -3.00 -5.94 2.35
CA GLY A 88 -4.37 -5.56 2.10
C GLY A 88 -4.61 -4.07 2.25
N PHE A 89 -5.48 -3.52 1.40
CA PHE A 89 -5.79 -2.09 1.37
C PHE A 89 -7.29 -1.86 1.45
N THR A 90 -7.69 -0.80 2.14
CA THR A 90 -9.06 -0.29 2.23
C THR A 90 -9.04 1.24 2.15
N ASN A 91 -10.18 1.88 1.88
CA ASN A 91 -10.28 3.35 1.84
C ASN A 91 -9.85 4.03 3.15
N SER A 92 -9.92 3.33 4.27
CA SER A 92 -9.59 3.88 5.58
C SER A 92 -9.30 2.76 6.60
N HIS A 93 -8.64 3.07 7.71
CA HIS A 93 -8.50 2.11 8.81
C HIS A 93 -9.86 1.71 9.44
N LYS A 94 -10.89 2.56 9.32
CA LYS A 94 -12.25 2.18 9.72
C LYS A 94 -12.79 1.05 8.84
N ASP A 95 -12.60 1.16 7.53
CA ASP A 95 -13.01 0.12 6.59
C ASP A 95 -12.20 -1.16 6.79
N MET A 96 -10.91 -1.05 7.12
CA MET A 96 -10.09 -2.19 7.53
C MET A 96 -10.70 -2.87 8.77
N GLY A 97 -11.12 -2.11 9.78
CA GLY A 97 -11.82 -2.65 10.94
C GLY A 97 -13.10 -3.40 10.58
N ILE A 98 -13.89 -2.90 9.61
CA ILE A 98 -15.10 -3.60 9.13
C ILE A 98 -14.74 -4.95 8.47
N VAL A 99 -13.66 -5.02 7.71
CA VAL A 99 -13.16 -6.27 7.12
C VAL A 99 -12.69 -7.23 8.21
N GLN A 100 -11.93 -6.73 9.19
CA GLN A 100 -11.43 -7.54 10.31
C GLN A 100 -12.56 -8.07 11.20
N ASP A 101 -13.57 -7.25 11.52
CA ASP A 101 -14.75 -7.71 12.28
C ASP A 101 -15.45 -8.87 11.56
N SER A 102 -15.52 -8.82 10.23
CA SER A 102 -16.06 -9.91 9.42
C SER A 102 -15.14 -11.13 9.43
N TRP A 103 -13.82 -10.93 9.28
CA TRP A 103 -12.83 -12.02 9.25
C TRP A 103 -12.76 -12.80 10.56
N PHE A 104 -12.93 -12.13 11.70
CA PHE A 104 -12.95 -12.78 13.02
C PHE A 104 -14.35 -13.17 13.52
N SER A 105 -15.36 -13.14 12.65
CA SER A 105 -16.72 -13.57 12.97
C SER A 105 -16.86 -15.11 12.97
N GLU A 106 -17.93 -15.61 13.60
CA GLU A 106 -18.28 -17.05 13.54
C GLU A 106 -18.52 -17.52 12.09
N GLU A 107 -19.00 -16.63 11.21
CA GLU A 107 -19.24 -16.95 9.80
C GLU A 107 -17.94 -17.23 9.02
N ALA A 108 -16.83 -16.61 9.44
CA ALA A 108 -15.51 -16.80 8.83
C ALA A 108 -14.77 -18.03 9.36
N ALA A 109 -15.22 -18.66 10.44
CA ALA A 109 -14.45 -19.66 11.18
C ALA A 109 -13.91 -20.81 10.31
N SER A 110 -14.68 -21.28 9.32
CA SER A 110 -14.22 -22.34 8.41
C SER A 110 -13.18 -21.86 7.42
N THR A 111 -13.34 -20.63 6.89
CA THR A 111 -12.40 -20.00 5.96
C THR A 111 -11.09 -19.67 6.68
N PHE A 112 -11.19 -19.15 7.90
CA PHE A 112 -10.03 -18.86 8.75
C PHE A 112 -9.25 -20.13 9.11
N ALA A 113 -9.92 -21.21 9.53
CA ALA A 113 -9.28 -22.49 9.83
C ALA A 113 -8.58 -23.11 8.60
N LYS A 114 -9.12 -22.89 7.40
CA LYS A 114 -8.47 -23.32 6.16
C LYS A 114 -7.21 -22.51 5.88
N TRP A 115 -7.25 -21.19 6.10
CA TRP A 115 -6.05 -20.33 6.03
C TRP A 115 -4.95 -20.80 6.98
N ASP A 116 -5.28 -21.03 8.25
CA ASP A 116 -4.35 -21.52 9.26
C ASP A 116 -3.77 -22.91 8.93
N SER A 117 -4.47 -23.71 8.14
CA SER A 117 -3.95 -25.02 7.68
C SER A 117 -2.96 -24.91 6.52
N ILE A 118 -2.83 -23.74 5.92
CA ILE A 118 -1.96 -23.45 4.76
C ILE A 118 -0.76 -22.62 5.17
N SER A 119 -0.94 -21.69 6.12
CA SER A 119 0.07 -20.68 6.46
C SER A 119 0.11 -20.37 7.95
N ASP A 120 1.32 -20.10 8.44
CA ASP A 120 1.60 -19.47 9.73
C ASP A 120 2.07 -18.03 9.50
N CYS A 121 1.23 -17.05 9.89
CA CYS A 121 1.51 -15.64 9.73
C CYS A 121 1.99 -15.04 11.07
N GLY A 122 3.28 -15.15 11.33
CA GLY A 122 3.90 -14.78 12.61
C GLY A 122 4.10 -13.29 12.85
N SER A 123 3.95 -12.42 11.84
CA SER A 123 4.12 -10.97 11.96
C SER A 123 3.00 -10.25 11.22
N GLN A 124 2.33 -9.35 11.94
CA GLN A 124 1.22 -8.56 11.42
C GLN A 124 1.40 -7.11 11.84
N GLY A 125 1.20 -6.17 10.91
CA GLY A 125 1.21 -4.75 11.19
C GLY A 125 0.20 -3.97 10.36
N TYR A 126 -0.27 -2.87 10.92
CA TYR A 126 -1.03 -1.86 10.19
C TYR A 126 -0.10 -0.74 9.73
N TYR A 127 -0.45 -0.18 8.58
CA TYR A 127 0.24 0.95 7.98
C TYR A 127 -0.78 1.95 7.45
N MET A 128 -0.36 3.19 7.34
CA MET A 128 -1.05 4.16 6.50
C MET A 128 -0.34 4.18 5.14
N ALA A 129 -0.98 3.64 4.12
CA ALA A 129 -0.45 3.72 2.77
C ALA A 129 -0.85 5.05 2.13
N VAL A 130 0.13 5.81 1.68
CA VAL A 130 -0.05 7.11 1.03
C VAL A 130 0.39 6.99 -0.42
N GLU A 131 -0.52 7.26 -1.35
CA GLU A 131 -0.23 7.26 -2.78
C GLU A 131 0.52 8.53 -3.17
N ALA A 132 1.76 8.38 -3.62
CA ALA A 132 2.57 9.47 -4.17
C ALA A 132 2.45 9.56 -5.70
N ARG A 133 2.15 8.44 -6.35
CA ARG A 133 1.87 8.32 -7.78
C ARG A 133 0.91 7.17 -8.02
N ALA A 134 -0.21 7.45 -8.66
CA ALA A 134 -1.10 6.40 -9.16
C ALA A 134 -0.44 5.65 -10.33
N PRO A 135 -0.60 4.32 -10.46
CA PRO A 135 -0.20 3.61 -11.66
C PRO A 135 -1.09 4.05 -12.83
N THR A 136 -0.51 4.13 -14.04
CA THR A 136 -1.28 4.47 -15.25
C THR A 136 -1.93 3.24 -15.89
N ILE A 137 -1.49 2.04 -15.51
CA ILE A 137 -2.09 0.76 -15.87
C ILE A 137 -2.70 0.16 -14.61
N PRO A 138 -4.03 -0.07 -14.56
CA PRO A 138 -4.68 -0.68 -13.41
C PRO A 138 -4.17 -2.11 -13.16
N PHE A 139 -4.18 -2.54 -11.89
CA PHE A 139 -3.89 -3.91 -11.52
C PHE A 139 -5.15 -4.76 -11.65
N GLU A 140 -5.10 -5.79 -12.49
CA GLU A 140 -6.20 -6.72 -12.66
C GLU A 140 -6.10 -7.90 -11.66
N GLU A 141 -7.25 -8.42 -11.21
CA GLU A 141 -7.29 -9.59 -10.30
C GLU A 141 -6.69 -10.83 -10.99
N GLY A 142 -5.80 -11.52 -10.31
CA GLY A 142 -5.06 -12.67 -10.84
C GLY A 142 -3.77 -12.31 -11.58
N GLU A 143 -3.56 -11.04 -11.93
CA GLU A 143 -2.31 -10.61 -12.55
C GLU A 143 -1.17 -10.51 -11.55
N THR A 144 0.04 -10.66 -12.07
CA THR A 144 1.28 -10.53 -11.30
C THR A 144 2.06 -9.33 -11.78
N THR A 145 2.43 -8.46 -10.84
CA THR A 145 3.29 -7.30 -11.04
C THR A 145 4.56 -7.43 -10.21
N PHE A 146 5.47 -6.47 -10.29
CA PHE A 146 6.73 -6.48 -9.54
C PHE A 146 6.77 -5.29 -8.61
N TRP A 147 7.04 -5.55 -7.34
CA TRP A 147 7.07 -4.53 -6.31
C TRP A 147 8.45 -4.43 -5.69
N GLU A 148 9.02 -3.27 -5.79
CA GLU A 148 10.24 -2.91 -5.09
C GLU A 148 9.88 -2.25 -3.77
N ILE A 149 10.47 -2.73 -2.66
CA ILE A 149 10.23 -2.18 -1.33
C ILE A 149 11.57 -1.80 -0.71
N ARG A 150 11.67 -0.55 -0.26
CA ARG A 150 12.83 0.02 0.45
C ARG A 150 12.40 0.56 1.81
N SER A 151 13.26 0.42 2.80
CA SER A 151 13.12 1.11 4.09
C SER A 151 13.74 2.50 3.96
N CYS A 152 12.98 3.54 4.20
CA CYS A 152 13.41 4.91 3.95
C CYS A 152 13.25 5.81 5.17
N SER A 153 14.18 6.75 5.32
CA SER A 153 14.10 7.86 6.27
C SER A 153 14.38 9.18 5.56
N PHE A 154 13.85 10.28 6.09
CA PHE A 154 14.22 11.60 5.61
C PHE A 154 15.72 11.85 5.84
N ILE A 155 16.37 12.48 4.87
CA ILE A 155 17.69 13.03 5.11
C ILE A 155 17.59 14.19 6.11
N GLU A 156 18.68 14.50 6.78
CA GLU A 156 18.74 15.58 7.78
C GLU A 156 18.11 16.88 7.25
N VAL A 157 17.30 17.53 8.09
CA VAL A 157 16.53 18.76 7.84
C VAL A 157 15.39 18.70 6.83
N LYS A 158 15.01 17.51 6.35
CA LYS A 158 13.83 17.32 5.49
C LYS A 158 12.64 16.80 6.30
N SER A 159 11.44 17.02 5.79
CA SER A 159 10.18 16.75 6.47
C SER A 159 9.08 16.29 5.52
N VAL A 160 7.92 15.96 6.08
CA VAL A 160 6.72 15.59 5.31
C VAL A 160 6.27 16.73 4.37
N GLU A 161 6.44 17.98 4.78
CA GLU A 161 6.09 19.16 3.96
C GLU A 161 6.95 19.25 2.70
N ASP A 162 8.20 18.78 2.75
CA ASP A 162 9.11 18.77 1.60
C ASP A 162 8.69 17.72 0.55
N LEU A 163 7.90 16.69 0.94
CA LEU A 163 7.47 15.61 0.04
C LEU A 163 6.65 16.11 -1.14
N LYS A 164 5.79 17.11 -0.97
CA LYS A 164 4.94 17.63 -2.07
C LYS A 164 5.79 18.12 -3.26
N ALA A 165 6.83 18.88 -2.98
CA ALA A 165 7.72 19.38 -4.03
C ALA A 165 8.54 18.25 -4.66
N SER A 166 9.04 17.33 -3.82
CA SER A 166 9.77 16.15 -4.26
C SER A 166 8.89 15.23 -5.12
N ASP A 167 7.66 14.93 -4.67
CA ASP A 167 6.71 14.09 -5.41
C ASP A 167 6.39 14.67 -6.77
N LYS A 168 6.13 15.98 -6.83
CA LYS A 168 5.91 16.64 -8.11
C LYS A 168 7.10 16.50 -9.04
N ALA A 169 8.32 16.74 -8.56
CA ALA A 169 9.52 16.62 -9.38
C ALA A 169 9.72 15.18 -9.91
N TRP A 170 9.52 14.17 -9.04
CA TRP A 170 9.62 12.76 -9.42
C TRP A 170 8.49 12.34 -10.37
N ASN A 171 7.27 12.82 -10.18
CA ASN A 171 6.15 12.53 -11.07
C ASN A 171 6.37 13.15 -12.45
N ASP A 172 6.80 14.42 -12.52
CA ASP A 172 7.15 15.09 -13.78
C ASP A 172 8.31 14.36 -14.51
N TYR A 173 9.27 13.80 -13.78
CA TYR A 173 10.37 13.00 -14.32
C TYR A 173 9.88 11.65 -14.84
N ASN A 174 9.08 10.94 -14.06
CA ASN A 174 8.50 9.65 -14.40
C ASN A 174 7.58 9.72 -15.63
N ASP A 175 6.78 10.79 -15.73
CA ASP A 175 5.94 11.04 -16.91
C ASP A 175 6.76 11.20 -18.19
N LYS A 176 7.88 11.92 -18.12
CA LYS A 176 8.77 12.14 -19.28
C LYS A 176 9.42 10.85 -19.77
N ARG A 177 9.73 9.90 -18.88
CA ARG A 177 10.32 8.61 -19.24
C ARG A 177 9.28 7.52 -19.55
N GLY A 178 7.97 7.84 -19.44
CA GLY A 178 6.89 6.90 -19.73
C GLY A 178 6.70 5.80 -18.67
N PHE A 179 7.14 6.04 -17.42
CA PHE A 179 6.94 5.10 -16.32
C PHE A 179 5.45 4.90 -16.03
N THR A 180 4.99 3.66 -16.05
CA THR A 180 3.57 3.30 -15.90
C THR A 180 3.20 2.82 -14.50
N GLY A 181 4.18 2.50 -13.69
CA GLY A 181 3.99 2.00 -12.32
C GLY A 181 3.53 3.06 -11.33
N GLY A 182 3.20 2.61 -10.14
CA GLY A 182 2.79 3.45 -9.02
C GLY A 182 3.87 3.58 -7.96
N VAL A 183 3.69 4.58 -7.08
CA VAL A 183 4.58 4.81 -5.93
C VAL A 183 3.75 5.06 -4.70
N TRP A 184 4.03 4.30 -3.63
CA TRP A 184 3.37 4.47 -2.33
C TRP A 184 4.39 4.56 -1.20
N ARG A 185 3.97 5.19 -0.10
CA ARG A 185 4.66 5.20 1.18
C ARG A 185 3.79 4.53 2.22
N TRP A 186 4.34 3.52 2.88
CA TRP A 186 3.67 2.79 3.94
C TRP A 186 4.23 3.25 5.28
N TRP A 187 3.52 4.15 5.93
CA TRP A 187 3.88 4.69 7.24
C TRP A 187 3.58 3.67 8.32
N PRO A 188 4.56 3.30 9.16
CA PRO A 188 4.38 2.31 10.21
C PRO A 188 3.29 2.72 11.21
N GLY A 189 2.45 1.77 11.58
CA GLY A 189 1.38 1.88 12.56
C GLY A 189 1.41 0.76 13.60
N PRO A 190 0.27 0.46 14.24
CA PRO A 190 0.19 -0.62 15.24
C PRO A 190 0.69 -1.95 14.70
N GLY A 191 1.41 -2.72 15.53
CA GLY A 191 1.96 -4.02 15.18
C GLY A 191 3.34 -3.98 14.51
N THR A 192 3.80 -2.83 14.03
CA THR A 192 5.16 -2.68 13.50
C THR A 192 6.19 -2.65 14.64
N SER A 193 7.42 -3.10 14.34
CA SER A 193 8.48 -3.17 15.37
C SER A 193 8.89 -1.78 15.85
N ASN A 194 8.99 -1.59 17.17
CA ASN A 194 9.52 -0.37 17.78
C ASN A 194 11.02 -0.15 17.50
N SER A 195 11.73 -1.18 17.02
CA SER A 195 13.14 -1.08 16.61
C SER A 195 13.31 -0.69 15.14
N LEU A 196 12.22 -0.43 14.44
CA LEU A 196 12.24 -0.03 13.04
C LEU A 196 12.62 1.47 12.96
N GLU A 197 13.90 1.73 12.73
CA GLU A 197 14.45 3.10 12.60
C GLU A 197 14.26 3.64 11.19
N ILE A 198 13.00 3.72 10.73
CA ILE A 198 12.60 4.25 9.42
C ILE A 198 11.39 5.15 9.56
N ASP A 199 11.21 6.07 8.63
CA ASP A 199 9.99 6.87 8.58
C ASP A 199 8.87 6.11 7.85
N PHE A 200 9.19 5.39 6.76
CA PHE A 200 8.23 4.59 5.99
C PHE A 200 8.92 3.55 5.10
N LEU A 201 8.13 2.60 4.64
CA LEU A 201 8.50 1.74 3.51
C LEU A 201 8.08 2.43 2.22
N LEU A 202 9.01 2.64 1.30
CA LEU A 202 8.74 3.10 -0.06
C LEU A 202 8.46 1.87 -0.92
N ASN A 203 7.28 1.84 -1.53
CA ASN A 203 6.89 0.81 -2.48
C ASN A 203 6.77 1.41 -3.87
N ILE A 204 7.47 0.83 -4.84
CA ILE A 204 7.42 1.17 -6.25
C ILE A 204 6.94 -0.07 -7.00
N THR A 205 5.93 0.08 -7.84
CA THR A 205 5.38 -1.03 -8.61
C THR A 205 5.77 -0.93 -10.07
N TYR A 206 5.96 -2.06 -10.71
CA TYR A 206 6.32 -2.19 -12.12
C TYR A 206 5.41 -3.23 -12.76
N ASN A 207 4.92 -2.96 -13.96
CA ASN A 207 4.04 -3.88 -14.67
C ASN A 207 4.83 -5.02 -15.34
N THR A 208 6.09 -4.78 -15.70
CA THR A 208 6.95 -5.77 -16.38
C THR A 208 8.39 -5.74 -15.84
N TRP A 209 9.12 -6.84 -16.04
CA TRP A 209 10.56 -6.88 -15.80
C TRP A 209 11.37 -5.94 -16.70
N GLU A 210 10.87 -5.66 -17.90
CA GLU A 210 11.48 -4.68 -18.81
C GLU A 210 11.43 -3.28 -18.17
N GLU A 211 10.26 -2.85 -17.68
CA GLU A 211 10.09 -1.56 -16.99
C GLU A 211 10.99 -1.47 -15.74
N TYR A 212 11.09 -2.56 -14.98
CA TYR A 212 12.01 -2.62 -13.84
C TYR A 212 13.48 -2.47 -14.28
N GLY A 213 13.90 -3.19 -15.34
CA GLY A 213 15.23 -3.08 -15.92
C GLY A 213 15.54 -1.67 -16.42
N GLU A 214 14.62 -1.04 -17.13
CA GLU A 214 14.75 0.36 -17.56
C GLU A 214 14.91 1.31 -16.36
N SER A 215 14.23 1.04 -15.25
CA SER A 215 14.36 1.84 -14.03
C SER A 215 15.75 1.70 -13.40
N LEU A 216 16.35 0.50 -13.43
CA LEU A 216 17.72 0.28 -12.98
C LEU A 216 18.74 0.97 -13.89
N ASP A 217 18.59 0.85 -15.20
CA ASP A 217 19.45 1.53 -16.17
C ASP A 217 19.37 3.07 -15.98
N ASP A 218 18.18 3.60 -15.75
CA ASP A 218 17.97 5.00 -15.45
C ASP A 218 18.66 5.43 -14.14
N GLU A 219 18.63 4.59 -13.10
CA GLU A 219 19.30 4.86 -11.84
C GLU A 219 20.83 4.94 -12.02
N PHE A 220 21.42 4.04 -12.81
CA PHE A 220 22.86 3.97 -13.01
C PHE A 220 23.38 4.99 -14.04
N TRP A 221 22.69 5.17 -15.17
CA TRP A 221 23.22 5.92 -16.29
C TRP A 221 22.72 7.36 -16.37
N ASN A 222 21.52 7.63 -15.81
CA ASN A 222 20.87 8.93 -15.88
C ASN A 222 20.82 9.67 -14.53
N SER A 223 21.61 9.24 -13.55
CA SER A 223 21.59 9.78 -12.19
C SER A 223 21.66 11.31 -12.12
N ALA A 224 22.39 11.96 -13.03
CA ALA A 224 22.55 13.41 -13.08
C ALA A 224 21.28 14.16 -13.54
N SER A 225 20.33 13.47 -14.19
CA SER A 225 19.07 14.05 -14.69
C SER A 225 17.88 13.78 -13.77
N ARG A 226 18.05 12.89 -12.80
CA ARG A 226 17.00 12.53 -11.82
C ARG A 226 16.80 13.66 -10.81
N PRO A 227 15.57 13.83 -10.30
CA PRO A 227 15.34 14.75 -9.18
C PRO A 227 16.20 14.37 -7.97
N GLU A 228 16.62 15.39 -7.22
CA GLU A 228 17.33 15.17 -5.96
C GLU A 228 16.43 14.43 -4.97
N SER A 229 16.96 13.36 -4.36
CA SER A 229 16.24 12.62 -3.32
C SER A 229 16.33 13.36 -1.99
N ILE A 230 15.19 13.46 -1.31
CA ILE A 230 15.11 13.91 0.09
C ILE A 230 15.10 12.74 1.08
N LEU A 231 15.29 11.52 0.57
CA LEU A 231 15.23 10.28 1.32
C LEU A 231 16.57 9.55 1.26
N SER A 232 16.91 8.92 2.38
CA SER A 232 17.94 7.87 2.49
C SER A 232 17.23 6.54 2.63
N CYS A 233 17.44 5.64 1.67
CA CYS A 233 16.79 4.33 1.65
C CYS A 233 17.84 3.22 1.65
N ASP A 234 17.46 2.06 2.19
CA ASP A 234 18.26 0.84 2.12
C ASP A 234 18.25 0.20 0.71
N THR A 235 18.95 -0.92 0.57
CA THR A 235 18.94 -1.71 -0.66
C THR A 235 17.54 -2.28 -0.93
N PRO A 236 17.03 -2.18 -2.17
CA PRO A 236 15.70 -2.65 -2.50
C PRO A 236 15.55 -4.16 -2.36
N ARG A 237 14.38 -4.58 -1.92
CA ARG A 237 13.90 -5.96 -2.01
C ARG A 237 12.80 -6.00 -3.07
N VAL A 238 12.85 -6.97 -3.96
CA VAL A 238 11.87 -7.09 -5.04
C VAL A 238 11.03 -8.34 -4.83
N TYR A 239 9.74 -8.18 -5.00
CA TYR A 239 8.73 -9.20 -4.86
C TYR A 239 7.94 -9.34 -6.16
N THR A 240 7.52 -10.56 -6.47
CA THR A 240 6.36 -10.72 -7.35
C THR A 240 5.12 -10.46 -6.52
N ALA A 241 4.18 -9.69 -7.04
CA ALA A 241 2.94 -9.33 -6.36
C ALA A 241 1.75 -9.81 -7.20
N MET A 242 1.12 -10.89 -6.74
CA MET A 242 -0.12 -11.40 -7.33
C MET A 242 -1.30 -10.63 -6.75
N ASN A 243 -2.13 -10.04 -7.62
CA ASN A 243 -3.36 -9.40 -7.19
C ASN A 243 -4.41 -10.48 -6.82
N ALA A 244 -4.53 -10.75 -5.54
CA ALA A 244 -5.38 -11.79 -4.98
C ALA A 244 -6.87 -11.40 -4.95
N ARG A 245 -7.14 -10.11 -4.81
CA ARG A 245 -8.47 -9.53 -4.76
C ARG A 245 -8.43 -8.08 -5.17
N ASN A 246 -9.27 -7.72 -6.12
CA ASN A 246 -9.41 -6.33 -6.54
C ASN A 246 -10.88 -5.91 -6.46
N ARG A 247 -11.23 -5.21 -5.39
CA ARG A 247 -12.52 -4.50 -5.28
C ARG A 247 -12.19 -3.03 -5.15
N PRO A 248 -12.18 -2.31 -6.30
CA PRO A 248 -11.69 -0.94 -6.37
C PRO A 248 -12.48 -0.03 -5.43
N PHE A 249 -11.77 0.93 -4.93
CA PHE A 249 -12.31 1.98 -4.09
C PHE A 249 -13.19 2.91 -4.96
N ASN A 250 -14.43 3.15 -4.53
CA ASN A 250 -15.38 4.06 -5.19
C ASN A 250 -15.23 5.48 -4.64
#